data_0af5d1ff7e1349daf0d96850c6fd83e1
#
_entry.id   0af5d1ff7e1349daf0d96850c6fd83e1
#
_cell.length_a   1.000
_cell.length_b   1.000
_cell.length_c   1.000
_cell.angle_alpha   90.00
_cell.angle_beta   90.00
_cell.angle_gamma   90.00
#
_symmetry.space_group_name_H-M   'P 1'
#
loop_
_entity.id
_entity.type
_entity.pdbx_description
1 polymer ?
#
loop_
_entity_poly.entity_id
_entity_poly.type
_entity_poly.pdbx_seq_one_letter_code
_entity_poly.pdbx_strand_id
1 'polypeptide(L)'
;MKRKLLDITRRLLILLLVVWTVVSLVTILIELVPGDPATAILGDSATPEALEQFRRKHGLDRPAFFFSYTAEEEGGPRHFKWNGADNRYLDYWRGILRGDMGNSFRTDRPVRELILSRYGATIQLALAALLVAVAIAVPLGVVAGTNRGSLLDNALSVVALVGISLPSFVVGPLLIYVFAVWLGWLDPSGRFGWSSIILPAITLGAALSALLTRMVRSSVIEEMGEDYVRTARAKGLSERTVVYKHVLKNGL
;
A
#
# COMPACT_ATOMS: atom_id res chain seq x y z
N MET A 1 26.38 11.81 20.48
CA MET A 1 26.25 12.19 19.06
C MET A 1 26.74 11.10 18.10
N LYS A 2 27.96 10.56 18.22
CA LYS A 2 28.53 9.54 17.28
C LYS A 2 27.66 8.28 17.13
N ARG A 3 27.10 7.70 18.20
CA ARG A 3 26.21 6.52 18.11
C ARG A 3 24.91 6.81 17.33
N LYS A 4 24.26 7.94 17.56
CA LYS A 4 23.04 8.32 16.81
C LYS A 4 23.32 8.52 15.31
N LEU A 5 24.48 9.10 14.98
CA LEU A 5 24.90 9.28 13.58
C LEU A 5 25.16 7.91 12.91
N LEU A 6 25.83 7.00 13.59
CA LEU A 6 26.06 5.62 13.12
C LEU A 6 24.74 4.87 12.88
N ASP A 7 23.76 5.01 13.80
CA ASP A 7 22.45 4.39 13.67
C ASP A 7 21.67 4.94 12.47
N ILE A 8 21.72 6.26 12.24
CA ILE A 8 21.09 6.90 11.07
C ILE A 8 21.76 6.42 9.79
N THR A 9 23.09 6.43 9.72
CA THR A 9 23.83 5.96 8.54
C THR A 9 23.51 4.49 8.23
N ARG A 10 23.49 3.63 9.26
CA ARG A 10 23.11 2.21 9.09
C ARG A 10 21.69 2.05 8.53
N ARG A 11 20.74 2.82 9.04
CA ARG A 11 19.33 2.78 8.54
C ARG A 11 19.25 3.26 7.10
N LEU A 12 19.96 4.31 6.73
CA LEU A 12 20.01 4.81 5.35
C LEU A 12 20.65 3.78 4.40
N LEU A 13 21.75 3.14 4.80
CA LEU A 13 22.37 2.08 4.00
C LEU A 13 21.44 0.89 3.81
N ILE A 14 20.73 0.46 4.86
CA ILE A 14 19.75 -0.62 4.77
C ILE A 14 18.61 -0.21 3.82
N LEU A 15 18.11 1.03 3.94
CA LEU A 15 17.06 1.54 3.05
C LEU A 15 17.51 1.52 1.58
N LEU A 16 18.70 2.02 1.30
CA LEU A 16 19.28 2.01 -0.05
C LEU A 16 19.45 0.59 -0.59
N LEU A 17 19.92 -0.33 0.25
CA LEU A 17 20.05 -1.75 -0.11
C LEU A 17 18.68 -2.37 -0.44
N VAL A 18 17.66 -2.11 0.38
CA VAL A 18 16.30 -2.60 0.14
C VAL A 18 15.75 -2.04 -1.18
N VAL A 19 15.87 -0.73 -1.41
CA VAL A 19 15.40 -0.10 -2.66
C VAL A 19 16.13 -0.71 -3.87
N TRP A 20 17.46 -0.84 -3.78
CA TRP A 20 18.26 -1.47 -4.84
C TRP A 20 17.82 -2.91 -5.12
N THR A 21 17.63 -3.72 -4.06
CA THR A 21 17.19 -5.11 -4.19
C THR A 21 15.81 -5.22 -4.83
N VAL A 22 14.85 -4.40 -4.38
CA VAL A 22 13.48 -4.41 -4.92
C VAL A 22 13.47 -4.02 -6.40
N VAL A 23 14.16 -2.94 -6.77
CA VAL A 23 14.26 -2.51 -8.18
C VAL A 23 14.90 -3.59 -9.03
N SER A 24 16.00 -4.17 -8.57
CA SER A 24 16.69 -5.25 -9.29
C SER A 24 15.81 -6.48 -9.48
N LEU A 25 15.12 -6.89 -8.41
CA LEU A 25 14.19 -8.03 -8.45
C LEU A 25 13.04 -7.78 -9.43
N VAL A 26 12.42 -6.60 -9.38
CA VAL A 26 11.32 -6.23 -10.28
C VAL A 26 11.79 -6.24 -11.74
N THR A 27 12.99 -5.69 -12.03
CA THR A 27 13.55 -5.68 -13.38
C THR A 27 13.81 -7.11 -13.88
N ILE A 28 14.33 -8.00 -13.03
CA ILE A 28 14.52 -9.42 -13.36
C ILE A 28 13.17 -10.09 -13.62
N LEU A 29 12.18 -9.86 -12.76
CA LEU A 29 10.87 -10.48 -12.91
C LEU A 29 10.18 -10.04 -14.21
N ILE A 30 10.29 -8.77 -14.59
CA ILE A 30 9.73 -8.26 -15.86
C ILE A 30 10.38 -8.97 -17.06
N GLU A 31 11.69 -9.20 -17.02
CA GLU A 31 12.40 -9.88 -18.11
C GLU A 31 12.12 -11.39 -18.18
N LEU A 32 11.74 -11.99 -17.04
CA LEU A 32 11.35 -13.41 -16.99
C LEU A 32 9.92 -13.66 -17.47
N VAL A 33 9.07 -12.63 -17.53
CA VAL A 33 7.69 -12.77 -18.05
C VAL A 33 7.76 -13.07 -19.54
N PRO A 34 7.22 -14.22 -19.99
CA PRO A 34 7.19 -14.54 -21.40
C PRO A 34 6.28 -13.57 -22.16
N GLY A 35 6.78 -13.06 -23.29
CA GLY A 35 6.07 -12.12 -24.16
C GLY A 35 6.83 -10.83 -24.38
N ASP A 36 6.54 -10.18 -25.49
CA ASP A 36 7.13 -8.90 -25.84
C ASP A 36 6.23 -7.76 -25.33
N PRO A 37 6.76 -6.81 -24.53
CA PRO A 37 6.01 -5.64 -24.10
C PRO A 37 5.39 -4.83 -25.24
N ALA A 38 6.04 -4.80 -26.41
CA ALA A 38 5.54 -4.13 -27.59
C ALA A 38 4.24 -4.77 -28.12
N THR A 39 4.21 -6.09 -28.24
CA THR A 39 3.00 -6.84 -28.65
C THR A 39 1.90 -6.75 -27.61
N ALA A 40 2.23 -6.79 -26.33
CA ALA A 40 1.24 -6.65 -25.24
C ALA A 40 0.53 -5.27 -25.25
N ILE A 41 1.19 -4.22 -25.76
CA ILE A 41 0.64 -2.86 -25.78
C ILE A 41 -0.02 -2.52 -27.12
N LEU A 42 0.61 -2.90 -28.24
CA LEU A 42 0.11 -2.59 -29.59
C LEU A 42 -0.91 -3.63 -30.09
N GLY A 43 -0.95 -4.80 -29.46
CA GLY A 43 -1.83 -5.91 -29.85
C GLY A 43 -1.23 -6.79 -30.94
N ASP A 44 -1.80 -7.99 -31.11
CA ASP A 44 -1.33 -9.02 -32.06
C ASP A 44 -1.49 -8.62 -33.54
N SER A 45 -2.29 -7.56 -33.82
CA SER A 45 -2.52 -7.03 -35.17
C SER A 45 -1.50 -5.97 -35.59
N ALA A 46 -0.54 -5.61 -34.73
CA ALA A 46 0.47 -4.60 -35.03
C ALA A 46 1.43 -5.09 -36.12
N THR A 47 1.81 -4.19 -37.03
CA THR A 47 2.79 -4.52 -38.07
C THR A 47 4.19 -4.69 -37.48
N PRO A 48 5.06 -5.52 -38.10
CA PRO A 48 6.45 -5.68 -37.63
C PRO A 48 7.20 -4.36 -37.50
N GLU A 49 6.95 -3.43 -38.44
CA GLU A 49 7.57 -2.09 -38.43
C GLU A 49 7.12 -1.27 -37.22
N ALA A 50 5.83 -1.34 -36.85
CA ALA A 50 5.29 -0.62 -35.68
C ALA A 50 5.86 -1.18 -34.38
N LEU A 51 6.00 -2.52 -34.28
CA LEU A 51 6.63 -3.17 -33.14
C LEU A 51 8.09 -2.75 -33.00
N GLU A 52 8.84 -2.72 -34.11
CA GLU A 52 10.25 -2.34 -34.09
C GLU A 52 10.44 -0.85 -33.72
N GLN A 53 9.62 0.03 -34.28
CA GLN A 53 9.61 1.46 -33.91
C GLN A 53 9.30 1.66 -32.41
N PHE A 54 8.33 0.91 -31.89
CA PHE A 54 7.99 0.98 -30.46
C PHE A 54 9.15 0.50 -29.59
N ARG A 55 9.81 -0.62 -29.93
CA ARG A 55 10.97 -1.13 -29.21
C ARG A 55 12.12 -0.12 -29.19
N ARG A 56 12.46 0.47 -30.35
CA ARG A 56 13.51 1.49 -30.46
C ARG A 56 13.16 2.75 -29.67
N LYS A 57 11.92 3.23 -29.77
CA LYS A 57 11.46 4.43 -29.05
C LYS A 57 11.60 4.28 -27.55
N HIS A 58 11.32 3.09 -27.00
CA HIS A 58 11.35 2.81 -25.59
C HIS A 58 12.64 2.09 -25.11
N GLY A 59 13.62 1.93 -26.00
CA GLY A 59 14.91 1.29 -25.70
C GLY A 59 14.79 -0.19 -25.35
N LEU A 60 13.71 -0.84 -25.80
CA LEU A 60 13.47 -2.28 -25.55
C LEU A 60 14.34 -3.17 -26.45
N ASP A 61 14.96 -2.60 -27.46
CA ASP A 61 15.95 -3.24 -28.34
C ASP A 61 17.30 -3.47 -27.65
N ARG A 62 17.56 -2.78 -26.50
CA ARG A 62 18.79 -2.93 -25.75
C ARG A 62 18.71 -4.03 -24.68
N PRO A 63 19.83 -4.65 -24.32
CA PRO A 63 19.84 -5.70 -23.32
C PRO A 63 19.33 -5.18 -21.96
N ALA A 64 18.61 -6.04 -21.23
CA ALA A 64 18.06 -5.70 -19.93
C ALA A 64 19.13 -5.51 -18.87
N PHE A 65 20.14 -6.37 -18.85
CA PHE A 65 21.19 -6.45 -17.84
C PHE A 65 22.59 -6.52 -18.42
N PHE A 66 23.60 -6.50 -17.54
CA PHE A 66 25.02 -6.69 -17.88
C PHE A 66 25.29 -7.98 -18.63
N PHE A 67 24.44 -8.98 -18.48
CA PHE A 67 24.54 -10.27 -19.15
C PHE A 67 23.18 -10.72 -19.65
N SER A 68 23.17 -11.47 -20.73
CA SER A 68 22.00 -12.14 -21.28
C SER A 68 22.31 -13.61 -21.54
N TYR A 69 21.29 -14.46 -21.43
CA TYR A 69 21.35 -15.87 -21.72
C TYR A 69 20.41 -16.16 -22.89
N THR A 70 20.92 -15.94 -24.11
CA THR A 70 20.13 -15.98 -25.34
C THR A 70 20.69 -16.99 -26.30
N ALA A 71 19.81 -17.55 -27.14
CA ALA A 71 20.22 -18.31 -28.33
C ALA A 71 20.43 -17.33 -29.49
N GLU A 72 21.44 -17.52 -30.30
CA GLU A 72 21.69 -16.70 -31.51
C GLU A 72 20.70 -17.03 -32.63
N GLU A 73 20.14 -18.27 -32.66
CA GLU A 73 19.09 -18.70 -33.56
C GLU A 73 17.95 -19.35 -32.78
N GLU A 74 16.73 -19.30 -33.31
CA GLU A 74 15.57 -19.99 -32.72
C GLU A 74 15.84 -21.50 -32.60
N GLY A 75 15.92 -22.02 -31.37
CA GLY A 75 16.23 -23.42 -31.08
C GLY A 75 17.71 -23.80 -30.98
N GLY A 76 18.64 -22.83 -31.16
CA GLY A 76 20.08 -23.03 -30.99
C GLY A 76 20.54 -23.10 -29.55
N PRO A 77 21.81 -23.49 -29.31
CA PRO A 77 22.39 -23.50 -27.97
C PRO A 77 22.43 -22.08 -27.39
N ARG A 78 21.96 -21.94 -26.15
CA ARG A 78 21.99 -20.67 -25.44
C ARG A 78 23.38 -20.35 -24.92
N HIS A 79 23.88 -19.17 -25.21
CA HIS A 79 25.18 -18.69 -24.78
C HIS A 79 25.06 -17.54 -23.77
N PHE A 80 26.01 -17.50 -22.84
CA PHE A 80 26.15 -16.38 -21.91
C PHE A 80 26.89 -15.25 -22.62
N LYS A 81 26.22 -14.12 -22.81
CA LYS A 81 26.76 -12.92 -23.43
C LYS A 81 26.90 -11.80 -22.41
N TRP A 82 28.09 -11.20 -22.35
CA TRP A 82 28.33 -10.00 -21.57
C TRP A 82 27.95 -8.75 -22.38
N ASN A 83 27.00 -7.97 -21.86
CA ASN A 83 26.45 -6.79 -22.54
C ASN A 83 27.13 -5.48 -22.10
N GLY A 84 28.05 -5.51 -21.13
CA GLY A 84 28.71 -4.33 -20.62
C GLY A 84 27.82 -3.37 -19.86
N ALA A 85 28.16 -2.09 -19.91
CA ALA A 85 27.47 -1.02 -19.21
C ALA A 85 26.37 -0.34 -20.03
N ASP A 86 26.17 -0.74 -21.28
CA ASP A 86 25.07 -0.25 -22.14
C ASP A 86 23.88 -1.19 -22.04
N ASN A 87 23.11 -1.02 -20.97
CA ASN A 87 21.94 -1.82 -20.66
C ASN A 87 20.83 -1.00 -20.00
N ARG A 88 19.58 -1.47 -20.12
CA ARG A 88 18.37 -0.82 -19.61
C ARG A 88 18.39 -0.63 -18.09
N TYR A 89 18.98 -1.57 -17.36
CA TYR A 89 19.08 -1.51 -15.90
C TYR A 89 19.92 -0.32 -15.42
N LEU A 90 21.09 -0.10 -16.01
CA LEU A 90 21.92 1.07 -15.65
C LEU A 90 21.31 2.38 -16.11
N ASP A 91 20.66 2.41 -17.27
CA ASP A 91 19.97 3.61 -17.73
C ASP A 91 18.82 3.99 -16.83
N TYR A 92 18.05 3.00 -16.34
CA TYR A 92 17.03 3.22 -15.34
C TYR A 92 17.59 3.86 -14.07
N TRP A 93 18.70 3.33 -13.52
CA TRP A 93 19.35 3.91 -12.36
C TRP A 93 19.92 5.31 -12.60
N ARG A 94 20.52 5.55 -13.76
CA ARG A 94 20.97 6.90 -14.15
C ARG A 94 19.81 7.87 -14.27
N GLY A 95 18.70 7.43 -14.81
CA GLY A 95 17.45 8.21 -14.89
C GLY A 95 16.92 8.57 -13.50
N ILE A 96 16.75 7.58 -12.62
CA ILE A 96 16.29 7.79 -11.24
C ILE A 96 17.16 8.80 -10.48
N LEU A 97 18.48 8.69 -10.60
CA LEU A 97 19.41 9.62 -9.95
C LEU A 97 19.31 11.06 -10.48
N ARG A 98 18.81 11.24 -11.70
CA ARG A 98 18.52 12.55 -12.31
C ARG A 98 17.08 13.01 -12.11
N GLY A 99 16.23 12.19 -11.47
CA GLY A 99 14.79 12.45 -11.29
C GLY A 99 13.97 12.17 -12.53
N ASP A 100 14.53 11.47 -13.51
CA ASP A 100 13.85 11.00 -14.71
C ASP A 100 13.46 9.53 -14.52
N MET A 101 12.14 9.26 -14.53
CA MET A 101 11.56 7.92 -14.40
C MET A 101 11.15 7.34 -15.77
N GLY A 102 11.55 7.99 -16.85
CA GLY A 102 11.12 7.63 -18.21
C GLY A 102 9.65 7.95 -18.49
N ASN A 103 9.18 7.44 -19.62
CA ASN A 103 7.81 7.61 -20.09
C ASN A 103 7.00 6.34 -19.94
N SER A 104 5.71 6.50 -19.72
CA SER A 104 4.73 5.41 -19.69
C SER A 104 4.58 4.81 -21.09
N PHE A 105 4.75 3.52 -21.24
CA PHE A 105 4.56 2.81 -22.50
C PHE A 105 3.14 2.94 -23.06
N ARG A 106 2.13 3.14 -22.20
CA ARG A 106 0.72 3.22 -22.62
C ARG A 106 0.27 4.61 -23.00
N THR A 107 0.78 5.65 -22.32
CA THR A 107 0.27 7.03 -22.47
C THR A 107 1.32 7.98 -23.04
N ASP A 108 2.56 7.52 -23.20
CA ASP A 108 3.74 8.28 -23.63
C ASP A 108 4.04 9.54 -22.80
N ARG A 109 3.43 9.64 -21.61
CA ARG A 109 3.63 10.74 -20.66
C ARG A 109 4.72 10.41 -19.66
N PRO A 110 5.46 11.41 -19.15
CA PRO A 110 6.45 11.21 -18.11
C PRO A 110 5.84 10.51 -16.88
N VAL A 111 6.46 9.41 -16.41
CA VAL A 111 5.98 8.63 -15.27
C VAL A 111 5.92 9.49 -14.01
N ARG A 112 6.89 10.39 -13.81
CA ARG A 112 6.90 11.35 -12.71
C ARG A 112 5.63 12.19 -12.66
N GLU A 113 5.17 12.71 -13.80
CA GLU A 113 3.95 13.52 -13.88
C GLU A 113 2.70 12.69 -13.56
N LEU A 114 2.63 11.44 -14.05
CA LEU A 114 1.54 10.53 -13.75
C LEU A 114 1.44 10.22 -12.27
N ILE A 115 2.57 9.99 -11.60
CA ILE A 115 2.62 9.74 -10.16
C ILE A 115 2.17 10.99 -9.40
N LEU A 116 2.78 12.14 -9.66
CA LEU A 116 2.49 13.38 -8.93
C LEU A 116 1.03 13.83 -9.07
N SER A 117 0.43 13.64 -10.27
CA SER A 117 -0.97 13.97 -10.50
C SER A 117 -1.96 13.13 -9.70
N ARG A 118 -1.58 11.92 -9.27
CA ARG A 118 -2.42 10.98 -8.51
C ARG A 118 -2.06 10.92 -7.03
N TYR A 119 -0.86 11.37 -6.67
CA TYR A 119 -0.32 11.26 -5.31
C TYR A 119 -1.21 11.96 -4.28
N GLY A 120 -1.70 13.17 -4.59
CA GLY A 120 -2.61 13.91 -3.71
C GLY A 120 -3.91 13.16 -3.43
N ALA A 121 -4.49 12.51 -4.43
CA ALA A 121 -5.71 11.71 -4.25
C ALA A 121 -5.48 10.49 -3.36
N THR A 122 -4.34 9.83 -3.56
CA THR A 122 -3.97 8.65 -2.76
C THR A 122 -3.78 9.03 -1.28
N ILE A 123 -3.10 10.15 -1.00
CA ILE A 123 -2.94 10.64 0.37
C ILE A 123 -4.28 11.01 1.00
N GLN A 124 -5.14 11.75 0.26
CA GLN A 124 -6.46 12.11 0.75
C GLN A 124 -7.29 10.89 1.13
N LEU A 125 -7.31 9.87 0.26
CA LEU A 125 -8.02 8.63 0.53
C LEU A 125 -7.41 7.86 1.72
N ALA A 126 -6.09 7.78 1.79
CA ALA A 126 -5.40 7.08 2.89
C ALA A 126 -5.70 7.73 4.25
N LEU A 127 -5.65 9.07 4.32
CA LEU A 127 -5.96 9.81 5.53
C LEU A 127 -7.44 9.67 5.92
N ALA A 128 -8.36 9.76 4.94
CA ALA A 128 -9.78 9.57 5.18
C ALA A 128 -10.09 8.15 5.68
N ALA A 129 -9.51 7.12 5.06
CA ALA A 129 -9.66 5.73 5.49
C ALA A 129 -9.08 5.50 6.90
N LEU A 130 -7.92 6.09 7.20
CA LEU A 130 -7.32 6.03 8.54
C LEU A 130 -8.22 6.70 9.60
N LEU A 131 -8.77 7.87 9.29
CA LEU A 131 -9.71 8.55 10.20
C LEU A 131 -10.95 7.70 10.47
N VAL A 132 -11.54 7.09 9.44
CA VAL A 132 -12.67 6.15 9.59
C VAL A 132 -12.26 4.95 10.45
N ALA A 133 -11.10 4.36 10.17
CA ALA A 133 -10.62 3.21 10.91
C ALA A 133 -10.44 3.52 12.41
N VAL A 134 -9.79 4.64 12.74
CA VAL A 134 -9.56 5.07 14.12
C VAL A 134 -10.88 5.45 14.81
N ALA A 135 -11.76 6.17 14.11
CA ALA A 135 -13.07 6.58 14.65
C ALA A 135 -13.96 5.38 15.01
N ILE A 136 -13.81 4.26 14.34
CA ILE A 136 -14.51 3.00 14.64
C ILE A 136 -13.73 2.20 15.70
N ALA A 137 -12.44 1.99 15.47
CA ALA A 137 -11.64 1.05 16.24
C ALA A 137 -11.42 1.49 17.69
N VAL A 138 -11.16 2.76 17.94
CA VAL A 138 -10.87 3.22 19.29
C VAL A 138 -12.09 3.09 20.20
N PRO A 139 -13.28 3.58 19.85
CA PRO A 139 -14.45 3.41 20.72
C PRO A 139 -14.81 1.92 20.93
N LEU A 140 -14.84 1.13 19.86
CA LEU A 140 -15.19 -0.29 19.97
C LEU A 140 -14.16 -1.08 20.76
N GLY A 141 -12.87 -0.83 20.55
CA GLY A 141 -11.78 -1.49 21.27
C GLY A 141 -11.77 -1.13 22.76
N VAL A 142 -12.04 0.15 23.11
CA VAL A 142 -12.16 0.57 24.50
C VAL A 142 -13.35 -0.08 25.18
N VAL A 143 -14.52 -0.08 24.53
CA VAL A 143 -15.73 -0.71 25.10
C VAL A 143 -15.50 -2.20 25.28
N ALA A 144 -14.92 -2.89 24.32
CA ALA A 144 -14.61 -4.31 24.44
C ALA A 144 -13.56 -4.60 25.54
N GLY A 145 -12.50 -3.80 25.60
CA GLY A 145 -11.42 -3.95 26.58
C GLY A 145 -11.83 -3.70 28.02
N THR A 146 -12.64 -2.65 28.25
CA THR A 146 -13.17 -2.31 29.58
C THR A 146 -14.23 -3.28 30.08
N ASN A 147 -14.93 -4.00 29.17
CA ASN A 147 -15.97 -4.98 29.50
C ASN A 147 -15.50 -6.41 29.23
N ARG A 148 -14.23 -6.71 29.46
CA ARG A 148 -13.62 -8.02 29.16
C ARG A 148 -14.45 -9.19 29.71
N GLY A 149 -14.71 -10.18 28.83
CA GLY A 149 -15.46 -11.40 29.16
C GLY A 149 -16.98 -11.24 29.21
N SER A 150 -17.51 -10.04 28.98
CA SER A 150 -18.95 -9.79 28.89
C SER A 150 -19.53 -10.22 27.54
N LEU A 151 -20.87 -10.31 27.46
CA LEU A 151 -21.57 -10.53 26.19
C LEU A 151 -21.27 -9.42 25.16
N LEU A 152 -21.08 -8.19 25.61
CA LEU A 152 -20.73 -7.06 24.76
C LEU A 152 -19.33 -7.22 24.16
N ASP A 153 -18.34 -7.62 24.95
CA ASP A 153 -16.99 -7.93 24.47
C ASP A 153 -17.00 -9.04 23.41
N ASN A 154 -17.73 -10.12 23.70
CA ASN A 154 -17.86 -11.24 22.77
C ASN A 154 -18.54 -10.81 21.46
N ALA A 155 -19.64 -10.04 21.54
CA ALA A 155 -20.33 -9.53 20.35
C ALA A 155 -19.45 -8.62 19.50
N LEU A 156 -18.74 -7.67 20.11
CA LEU A 156 -17.81 -6.78 19.41
C LEU A 156 -16.63 -7.55 18.79
N SER A 157 -16.14 -8.58 19.47
CA SER A 157 -15.10 -9.46 18.94
C SER A 157 -15.56 -10.25 17.71
N VAL A 158 -16.81 -10.74 17.72
CA VAL A 158 -17.43 -11.40 16.55
C VAL A 158 -17.61 -10.40 15.40
N VAL A 159 -18.09 -9.19 15.67
CA VAL A 159 -18.22 -8.14 14.64
C VAL A 159 -16.86 -7.81 14.02
N ALA A 160 -15.82 -7.66 14.83
CA ALA A 160 -14.46 -7.44 14.34
C ALA A 160 -13.96 -8.62 13.50
N LEU A 161 -14.25 -9.86 13.90
CA LEU A 161 -13.86 -11.06 13.14
C LEU A 161 -14.56 -11.10 11.78
N VAL A 162 -15.88 -10.82 11.72
CA VAL A 162 -16.64 -10.72 10.48
C VAL A 162 -16.04 -9.62 9.59
N GLY A 163 -15.72 -8.45 10.17
CA GLY A 163 -15.12 -7.33 9.44
C GLY A 163 -13.77 -7.67 8.78
N ILE A 164 -12.94 -8.49 9.44
CA ILE A 164 -11.67 -8.97 8.85
C ILE A 164 -11.92 -10.01 7.75
N SER A 165 -12.96 -10.83 7.91
CA SER A 165 -13.28 -11.92 6.99
C SER A 165 -13.94 -11.45 5.70
N LEU A 166 -14.56 -10.27 5.70
CA LEU A 166 -15.22 -9.71 4.52
C LEU A 166 -14.20 -9.08 3.57
N PRO A 167 -14.05 -9.60 2.33
CA PRO A 167 -13.15 -9.01 1.36
C PRO A 167 -13.61 -7.61 0.94
N SER A 168 -12.69 -6.66 0.82
CA SER A 168 -12.99 -5.27 0.44
C SER A 168 -13.67 -5.16 -0.94
N PHE A 169 -13.37 -6.09 -1.86
CA PHE A 169 -14.03 -6.13 -3.17
C PHE A 169 -15.52 -6.55 -3.11
N VAL A 170 -16.00 -7.05 -1.97
CA VAL A 170 -17.43 -7.29 -1.70
C VAL A 170 -18.05 -6.08 -1.02
N VAL A 171 -17.38 -5.54 -0.01
CA VAL A 171 -17.87 -4.38 0.77
C VAL A 171 -18.04 -3.15 -0.11
N GLY A 172 -17.06 -2.83 -0.97
CA GLY A 172 -17.11 -1.66 -1.85
C GLY A 172 -18.33 -1.63 -2.75
N PRO A 173 -18.57 -2.65 -3.60
CA PRO A 173 -19.76 -2.73 -4.44
C PRO A 173 -21.08 -2.73 -3.66
N LEU A 174 -21.17 -3.36 -2.49
CA LEU A 174 -22.36 -3.32 -1.65
C LEU A 174 -22.65 -1.89 -1.15
N LEU A 175 -21.65 -1.16 -0.71
CA LEU A 175 -21.80 0.24 -0.30
C LEU A 175 -22.23 1.13 -1.48
N ILE A 176 -21.64 0.93 -2.67
CA ILE A 176 -22.06 1.62 -3.89
C ILE A 176 -23.53 1.30 -4.20
N TYR A 177 -23.91 0.03 -4.17
CA TYR A 177 -25.29 -0.38 -4.43
C TYR A 177 -26.28 0.29 -3.47
N VAL A 178 -26.00 0.27 -2.17
CA VAL A 178 -26.89 0.85 -1.15
C VAL A 178 -26.91 2.38 -1.24
N PHE A 179 -25.75 3.03 -1.18
CA PHE A 179 -25.68 4.49 -0.98
C PHE A 179 -25.71 5.29 -2.29
N ALA A 180 -25.25 4.71 -3.39
CA ALA A 180 -25.25 5.42 -4.68
C ALA A 180 -26.43 5.02 -5.56
N VAL A 181 -26.76 3.71 -5.67
CA VAL A 181 -27.81 3.24 -6.58
C VAL A 181 -29.19 3.27 -5.90
N TRP A 182 -29.33 2.69 -4.72
CA TRP A 182 -30.63 2.56 -4.07
C TRP A 182 -31.07 3.85 -3.37
N LEU A 183 -30.18 4.49 -2.59
CA LEU A 183 -30.50 5.73 -1.86
C LEU A 183 -30.21 7.00 -2.67
N GLY A 184 -29.35 6.94 -3.68
CA GLY A 184 -28.98 8.11 -4.50
C GLY A 184 -28.26 9.22 -3.73
N TRP A 185 -27.61 8.90 -2.60
CA TRP A 185 -26.96 9.90 -1.74
C TRP A 185 -25.56 10.26 -2.16
N LEU A 186 -24.83 9.32 -2.79
CA LEU A 186 -23.42 9.44 -3.12
C LEU A 186 -23.18 9.03 -4.57
N ASP A 187 -22.05 9.47 -5.14
CA ASP A 187 -21.67 9.10 -6.50
C ASP A 187 -21.12 7.66 -6.56
N PRO A 188 -21.53 6.85 -7.56
CA PRO A 188 -21.07 5.47 -7.70
C PRO A 188 -19.62 5.37 -8.15
N SER A 189 -19.11 6.40 -8.87
CA SER A 189 -17.75 6.44 -9.41
C SER A 189 -17.37 7.87 -9.75
N GLY A 190 -16.06 8.07 -10.02
CA GLY A 190 -15.55 9.39 -10.41
C GLY A 190 -14.83 10.10 -9.27
N ARG A 191 -14.42 11.36 -9.55
CA ARG A 191 -13.70 12.21 -8.59
C ARG A 191 -14.27 13.63 -8.67
N PHE A 192 -15.47 13.80 -8.14
CA PHE A 192 -16.25 15.04 -8.25
C PHE A 192 -16.24 15.86 -6.95
N GLY A 193 -15.30 15.62 -6.04
CA GLY A 193 -15.21 16.33 -4.77
C GLY A 193 -15.15 15.40 -3.55
N TRP A 194 -15.56 15.91 -2.41
CA TRP A 194 -15.48 15.17 -1.14
C TRP A 194 -16.42 13.97 -1.07
N SER A 195 -17.58 14.00 -1.74
CA SER A 195 -18.54 12.90 -1.80
C SER A 195 -17.93 11.63 -2.37
N SER A 196 -17.07 11.77 -3.37
CA SER A 196 -16.42 10.63 -4.05
C SER A 196 -15.42 9.86 -3.17
N ILE A 197 -14.95 10.46 -2.06
CA ILE A 197 -13.98 9.83 -1.16
C ILE A 197 -14.68 9.00 -0.08
N ILE A 198 -15.94 9.26 0.22
CA ILE A 198 -16.66 8.68 1.36
C ILE A 198 -16.75 7.16 1.26
N LEU A 199 -17.30 6.64 0.16
CA LEU A 199 -17.48 5.18 0.00
C LEU A 199 -16.13 4.42 -0.03
N PRO A 200 -15.11 4.85 -0.80
CA PRO A 200 -13.79 4.24 -0.74
C PRO A 200 -13.13 4.33 0.65
N ALA A 201 -13.28 5.46 1.34
CA ALA A 201 -12.71 5.63 2.68
C ALA A 201 -13.38 4.71 3.71
N ILE A 202 -14.71 4.56 3.67
CA ILE A 202 -15.44 3.61 4.52
C ILE A 202 -15.03 2.17 4.18
N THR A 203 -14.93 1.82 2.90
CA THR A 203 -14.53 0.47 2.46
C THR A 203 -13.17 0.08 3.02
N LEU A 204 -12.16 0.94 2.84
CA LEU A 204 -10.80 0.69 3.34
C LEU A 204 -10.71 0.82 4.86
N GLY A 205 -11.37 1.83 5.42
CA GLY A 205 -11.37 2.11 6.85
C GLY A 205 -12.05 1.02 7.67
N ALA A 206 -13.15 0.44 7.18
CA ALA A 206 -13.83 -0.66 7.85
C ALA A 206 -12.94 -1.91 7.96
N ALA A 207 -12.24 -2.27 6.89
CA ALA A 207 -11.30 -3.39 6.91
C ALA A 207 -10.16 -3.17 7.92
N LEU A 208 -9.58 -1.96 7.96
CA LEU A 208 -8.54 -1.60 8.91
C LEU A 208 -9.07 -1.51 10.35
N SER A 209 -10.29 -1.02 10.55
CA SER A 209 -10.90 -0.85 11.87
C SER A 209 -11.03 -2.16 12.64
N ALA A 210 -11.33 -3.25 11.96
CA ALA A 210 -11.48 -4.56 12.57
C ALA A 210 -10.18 -5.06 13.22
N LEU A 211 -9.04 -4.90 12.53
CA LEU A 211 -7.72 -5.20 13.09
C LEU A 211 -7.35 -4.27 14.25
N LEU A 212 -7.53 -2.97 14.05
CA LEU A 212 -7.23 -1.94 15.06
C LEU A 212 -8.09 -2.11 16.30
N THR A 213 -9.38 -2.46 16.17
CA THR A 213 -10.27 -2.74 17.31
C THR A 213 -9.69 -3.83 18.22
N ARG A 214 -9.17 -4.91 17.64
CA ARG A 214 -8.54 -5.99 18.40
C ARG A 214 -7.26 -5.53 19.09
N MET A 215 -6.44 -4.72 18.41
CA MET A 215 -5.21 -4.17 19.01
C MET A 215 -5.54 -3.25 20.18
N VAL A 216 -6.46 -2.29 19.98
CA VAL A 216 -6.91 -1.36 21.03
C VAL A 216 -7.51 -2.13 22.22
N ARG A 217 -8.36 -3.15 21.96
CA ARG A 217 -8.91 -4.01 23.02
C ARG A 217 -7.80 -4.68 23.84
N SER A 218 -6.83 -5.27 23.18
CA SER A 218 -5.72 -5.96 23.87
C SER A 218 -4.90 -5.00 24.70
N SER A 219 -4.56 -3.85 24.16
CA SER A 219 -3.81 -2.81 24.85
C SER A 219 -4.59 -2.24 26.06
N VAL A 220 -5.90 -2.00 25.92
CA VAL A 220 -6.75 -1.55 27.04
C VAL A 220 -6.79 -2.61 28.15
N ILE A 221 -6.91 -3.90 27.83
CA ILE A 221 -6.91 -4.97 28.82
C ILE A 221 -5.58 -5.03 29.59
N GLU A 222 -4.46 -4.91 28.90
CA GLU A 222 -3.12 -4.90 29.47
C GLU A 222 -2.94 -3.72 30.41
N GLU A 223 -3.19 -2.52 29.94
CA GLU A 223 -3.05 -1.29 30.71
C GLU A 223 -3.99 -1.20 31.92
N MET A 224 -5.20 -1.77 31.82
CA MET A 224 -6.14 -1.83 32.96
C MET A 224 -5.63 -2.67 34.13
N GLY A 225 -4.65 -3.56 33.89
CA GLY A 225 -3.99 -4.37 34.92
C GLY A 225 -2.86 -3.66 35.66
N GLU A 226 -2.37 -2.53 35.17
CA GLU A 226 -1.19 -1.85 35.66
C GLU A 226 -1.41 -1.14 37.03
N ASP A 227 -0.33 -1.03 37.81
CA ASP A 227 -0.40 -0.47 39.19
C ASP A 227 -0.78 1.02 39.22
N TYR A 228 -0.44 1.78 38.19
CA TYR A 228 -0.84 3.18 38.12
C TYR A 228 -2.36 3.34 37.96
N VAL A 229 -3.04 2.38 37.32
CA VAL A 229 -4.50 2.36 37.19
C VAL A 229 -5.15 2.08 38.56
N ARG A 230 -4.60 1.13 39.31
CA ARG A 230 -5.04 0.87 40.69
C ARG A 230 -4.86 2.11 41.57
N THR A 231 -3.73 2.80 41.43
CA THR A 231 -3.46 4.05 42.16
C THR A 231 -4.45 5.15 41.78
N ALA A 232 -4.79 5.29 40.50
CA ALA A 232 -5.77 6.27 40.02
C ALA A 232 -7.17 6.02 40.62
N ARG A 233 -7.59 4.74 40.67
CA ARG A 233 -8.86 4.35 41.32
C ARG A 233 -8.84 4.59 42.82
N ALA A 234 -7.73 4.28 43.51
CA ALA A 234 -7.56 4.53 44.93
C ALA A 234 -7.65 6.04 45.30
N LYS A 235 -7.27 6.91 44.37
CA LYS A 235 -7.44 8.37 44.49
C LYS A 235 -8.87 8.86 44.22
N GLY A 236 -9.82 7.97 43.97
CA GLY A 236 -11.22 8.31 43.73
C GLY A 236 -11.54 8.86 42.35
N LEU A 237 -10.67 8.67 41.35
CA LEU A 237 -10.96 9.10 39.98
C LEU A 237 -12.09 8.26 39.37
N SER A 238 -12.98 8.91 38.61
CA SER A 238 -14.03 8.21 37.88
C SER A 238 -13.45 7.26 36.82
N GLU A 239 -14.10 6.13 36.58
CA GLU A 239 -13.67 5.14 35.57
C GLU A 239 -13.47 5.77 34.18
N ARG A 240 -14.32 6.71 33.80
CA ARG A 240 -14.16 7.47 32.55
C ARG A 240 -12.82 8.21 32.50
N THR A 241 -12.43 8.86 33.58
CA THR A 241 -11.15 9.57 33.67
C THR A 241 -9.98 8.58 33.67
N VAL A 242 -10.11 7.47 34.38
CA VAL A 242 -9.10 6.39 34.40
C VAL A 242 -8.88 5.86 32.98
N VAL A 243 -9.93 5.50 32.28
CA VAL A 243 -9.83 4.92 30.92
C VAL A 243 -9.28 5.94 29.91
N TYR A 244 -9.92 7.11 29.77
CA TYR A 244 -9.55 8.04 28.71
C TYR A 244 -8.27 8.82 28.97
N LYS A 245 -7.95 9.15 30.22
CA LYS A 245 -6.78 9.96 30.56
C LYS A 245 -5.54 9.15 30.93
N HIS A 246 -5.71 7.95 31.47
CA HIS A 246 -4.60 7.13 31.95
C HIS A 246 -4.38 5.90 31.06
N VAL A 247 -5.38 5.07 30.86
CA VAL A 247 -5.25 3.84 30.07
C VAL A 247 -4.98 4.13 28.60
N LEU A 248 -5.85 4.90 27.93
CA LEU A 248 -5.71 5.21 26.51
C LEU A 248 -4.42 5.99 26.17
N LYS A 249 -4.02 6.90 27.03
CA LYS A 249 -2.81 7.70 26.81
C LYS A 249 -1.53 6.85 26.83
N ASN A 250 -1.50 5.78 27.59
CA ASN A 250 -0.33 4.92 27.72
C ASN A 250 -0.39 3.70 26.78
N GLY A 251 -1.59 3.26 26.42
CA GLY A 251 -1.81 2.08 25.59
C GLY A 251 -1.95 2.34 24.10
N LEU A 252 -2.02 3.60 23.64
CA LEU A 252 -2.06 4.02 22.24
C LEU A 252 -0.91 4.97 21.91
#